data_6189cb690bf6b1b258a70e7444760271
#
_entry.id   6189cb690bf6b1b258a70e7444760271
#
_cell.length_a   1.000
_cell.length_b   1.000
_cell.length_c   1.000
_cell.angle_alpha   90.00
_cell.angle_beta   90.00
_cell.angle_gamma   90.00
#
_symmetry.space_group_name_H-M   'P 1'
#
loop_
_entity.id
_entity.type
_entity.pdbx_description
1 polymer ?
#
loop_
_entity_poly.entity_id
_entity_poly.type
_entity_poly.pdbx_seq_one_letter_code
_entity_poly.pdbx_strand_id
1 'polypeptide(L)'
;ELLTEAGYADGFDLEIAIPSNYEFHMQTGEVIVEQLKAVGINATINGVEWNTWLDDVYNGRQYQATISGITCGDLTPGYLLNRFQTESAKNFINYSNEEYDKIWQEAQQTQDLTERSGYYKQLQTMLCEDAASAFLQVPANTTAINKKLAGYQFYPIYVQDMSTVSYMK
;
A
#
# COMPACT_ATOMS: atom_id res chain seq x y z
N GLU A 1 -17.90 19.12 5.86
CA GLU A 1 -18.59 18.54 7.04
C GLU A 1 -17.58 17.82 7.93
N LEU A 2 -16.94 16.72 7.54
CA LEU A 2 -15.97 15.96 8.36
C LEU A 2 -14.81 16.82 8.90
N LEU A 3 -14.23 17.71 8.08
CA LEU A 3 -13.17 18.60 8.53
C LEU A 3 -13.66 19.57 9.64
N THR A 4 -14.87 20.06 9.51
CA THR A 4 -15.47 20.94 10.52
C THR A 4 -15.72 20.18 11.83
N GLU A 5 -16.23 18.97 11.77
CA GLU A 5 -16.44 18.09 12.91
C GLU A 5 -15.12 17.73 13.61
N ALA A 6 -14.04 17.56 12.83
CA ALA A 6 -12.70 17.29 13.32
C ALA A 6 -11.97 18.57 13.85
N GLY A 7 -12.59 19.76 13.78
CA GLY A 7 -12.00 21.01 14.24
C GLY A 7 -11.10 21.72 13.19
N TYR A 8 -11.14 21.31 11.94
CA TYR A 8 -10.35 21.85 10.83
C TYR A 8 -11.23 22.53 9.76
N ALA A 9 -12.20 23.34 10.19
CA ALA A 9 -13.13 24.02 9.28
C ALA A 9 -12.43 24.87 8.21
N ASP A 10 -11.28 25.47 8.54
CA ASP A 10 -10.45 26.29 7.66
C ASP A 10 -9.38 25.47 6.90
N GLY A 11 -9.40 24.15 7.01
CA GLY A 11 -8.38 23.25 6.46
C GLY A 11 -7.10 23.22 7.29
N PHE A 12 -6.04 22.63 6.72
CA PHE A 12 -4.71 22.54 7.34
C PHE A 12 -3.63 22.27 6.29
N ASP A 13 -2.37 22.47 6.68
CA ASP A 13 -1.22 22.13 5.85
C ASP A 13 -0.82 20.67 6.07
N LEU A 14 -0.54 19.93 4.98
CA LEU A 14 -0.15 18.54 5.00
C LEU A 14 1.11 18.31 4.14
N GLU A 15 2.14 17.69 4.69
CA GLU A 15 3.28 17.22 3.92
C GLU A 15 3.12 15.73 3.58
N ILE A 16 3.32 15.38 2.29
CA ILE A 16 3.28 14.00 1.81
C ILE A 16 4.69 13.60 1.39
N ALA A 17 5.36 12.76 2.20
CA ALA A 17 6.67 12.20 1.89
C ALA A 17 6.57 11.07 0.87
N ILE A 18 7.16 11.22 -0.32
CA ILE A 18 7.07 10.23 -1.39
C ILE A 18 8.47 9.82 -1.84
N PRO A 19 8.79 8.51 -1.97
CA PRO A 19 10.08 8.08 -2.50
C PRO A 19 10.22 8.51 -3.96
N SER A 20 11.16 9.42 -4.22
CA SER A 20 11.30 10.15 -5.49
C SER A 20 11.76 9.29 -6.68
N ASN A 21 12.32 8.12 -6.43
CA ASN A 21 12.70 7.16 -7.45
C ASN A 21 11.51 6.38 -8.07
N TYR A 22 10.30 6.56 -7.54
CA TYR A 22 9.07 5.97 -8.09
C TYR A 22 8.18 7.06 -8.70
N GLU A 23 8.40 7.37 -9.97
CA GLU A 23 7.65 8.38 -10.72
C GLU A 23 6.12 8.17 -10.62
N PHE A 24 5.68 6.93 -10.65
CA PHE A 24 4.29 6.55 -10.48
C PHE A 24 3.68 7.05 -9.14
N HIS A 25 4.43 6.95 -8.02
CA HIS A 25 3.98 7.47 -6.74
C HIS A 25 3.95 8.99 -6.71
N MET A 26 4.92 9.64 -7.35
CA MET A 26 4.97 11.10 -7.48
C MET A 26 3.75 11.62 -8.25
N GLN A 27 3.43 11.05 -9.41
CA GLN A 27 2.25 11.39 -10.21
C GLN A 27 0.94 11.15 -9.44
N THR A 28 0.86 10.05 -8.69
CA THR A 28 -0.30 9.79 -7.81
C THR A 28 -0.44 10.88 -6.76
N GLY A 29 0.67 11.32 -6.16
CA GLY A 29 0.71 12.41 -5.20
C GLY A 29 0.19 13.73 -5.76
N GLU A 30 0.57 14.08 -7.00
CA GLU A 30 0.09 15.30 -7.67
C GLU A 30 -1.44 15.30 -7.79
N VAL A 31 -2.04 14.17 -8.17
CA VAL A 31 -3.50 14.06 -8.26
C VAL A 31 -4.15 14.21 -6.87
N ILE A 32 -3.57 13.57 -5.84
CA ILE A 32 -4.08 13.64 -4.47
C ILE A 32 -4.00 15.07 -3.92
N VAL A 33 -2.90 15.79 -4.16
CA VAL A 33 -2.74 17.19 -3.75
C VAL A 33 -3.86 18.06 -4.33
N GLU A 34 -4.18 17.92 -5.62
CA GLU A 34 -5.27 18.68 -6.24
C GLU A 34 -6.66 18.28 -5.69
N GLN A 35 -6.87 17.01 -5.35
CA GLN A 35 -8.11 16.57 -4.72
C GLN A 35 -8.25 17.11 -3.27
N LEU A 36 -7.18 17.09 -2.50
CA LEU A 36 -7.15 17.61 -1.13
C LEU A 36 -7.38 19.12 -1.09
N LYS A 37 -6.81 19.86 -2.04
CA LYS A 37 -7.04 21.30 -2.21
C LYS A 37 -8.51 21.65 -2.44
N ALA A 38 -9.25 20.80 -3.17
CA ALA A 38 -10.68 21.01 -3.40
C ALA A 38 -11.53 20.96 -2.12
N VAL A 39 -11.02 20.37 -1.06
CA VAL A 39 -11.67 20.30 0.26
C VAL A 39 -11.01 21.19 1.33
N GLY A 40 -10.05 22.04 0.94
CA GLY A 40 -9.40 23.01 1.81
C GLY A 40 -8.14 22.52 2.52
N ILE A 41 -7.63 21.35 2.18
CA ILE A 41 -6.33 20.86 2.70
C ILE A 41 -5.21 21.30 1.76
N ASN A 42 -4.26 22.08 2.31
CA ASN A 42 -3.09 22.54 1.58
C ASN A 42 -1.96 21.51 1.64
N ALA A 43 -2.01 20.52 0.74
CA ALA A 43 -1.03 19.45 0.69
C ALA A 43 0.18 19.82 -0.18
N THR A 44 1.39 19.43 0.26
CA THR A 44 2.65 19.59 -0.48
C THR A 44 3.37 18.25 -0.58
N ILE A 45 4.06 18.01 -1.72
CA ILE A 45 4.85 16.81 -1.93
C ILE A 45 6.29 17.07 -1.50
N ASN A 46 6.81 16.22 -0.63
CA ASN A 46 8.21 16.11 -0.30
C ASN A 46 8.78 14.84 -0.97
N GLY A 47 9.50 15.03 -2.10
CA GLY A 47 10.17 13.93 -2.79
C GLY A 47 11.45 13.51 -2.06
N VAL A 48 11.44 12.37 -1.40
CA VAL A 48 12.52 11.86 -0.55
C VAL A 48 13.33 10.79 -1.29
N GLU A 49 14.66 10.82 -1.14
CA GLU A 49 15.53 9.76 -1.65
C GLU A 49 15.20 8.42 -0.97
N TRP A 50 15.37 7.29 -1.68
CA TRP A 50 14.89 5.97 -1.22
C TRP A 50 15.45 5.53 0.13
N ASN A 51 16.76 5.67 0.36
CA ASN A 51 17.34 5.24 1.64
C ASN A 51 16.88 6.15 2.79
N THR A 52 16.78 7.45 2.55
CA THR A 52 16.22 8.41 3.51
C THR A 52 14.76 8.08 3.80
N TRP A 53 13.97 7.72 2.77
CA TRP A 53 12.60 7.29 2.98
C TRP A 53 12.50 6.01 3.82
N LEU A 54 13.40 5.04 3.59
CA LEU A 54 13.45 3.83 4.42
C LEU A 54 13.80 4.14 5.87
N ASP A 55 14.76 5.03 6.10
CA ASP A 55 15.24 5.34 7.45
C ASP A 55 14.26 6.23 8.21
N ASP A 56 13.82 7.33 7.61
CA ASP A 56 13.00 8.33 8.29
C ASP A 56 11.50 7.97 8.27
N VAL A 57 10.97 7.55 7.11
CA VAL A 57 9.54 7.29 6.95
C VAL A 57 9.19 5.87 7.39
N TYR A 58 9.81 4.85 6.79
CA TYR A 58 9.43 3.47 7.04
C TYR A 58 9.87 2.98 8.44
N ASN A 59 11.13 3.20 8.83
CA ASN A 59 11.66 2.78 10.12
C ASN A 59 11.42 3.82 11.22
N GLY A 60 11.71 5.09 10.91
CA GLY A 60 11.64 6.21 11.86
C GLY A 60 10.23 6.75 12.09
N ARG A 61 9.30 6.49 11.16
CA ARG A 61 7.89 6.94 11.23
C ARG A 61 7.76 8.46 11.36
N GLN A 62 8.71 9.21 10.79
CA GLN A 62 8.79 10.66 10.84
C GLN A 62 8.15 11.25 9.57
N TYR A 63 6.85 11.26 9.52
CA TYR A 63 6.07 11.79 8.39
C TYR A 63 4.64 12.13 8.83
N GLN A 64 3.97 13.02 8.10
CA GLN A 64 2.54 13.29 8.26
C GLN A 64 1.71 12.33 7.38
N ALA A 65 2.07 12.24 6.11
CA ALA A 65 1.50 11.31 5.16
C ALA A 65 2.58 10.78 4.21
N THR A 66 2.36 9.60 3.63
CA THR A 66 3.26 9.04 2.62
C THR A 66 2.48 8.26 1.57
N ILE A 67 3.01 8.19 0.35
CA ILE A 67 2.49 7.33 -0.71
C ILE A 67 3.55 6.31 -1.04
N SER A 68 3.20 5.04 -0.95
CA SER A 68 4.09 3.93 -1.26
C SER A 68 3.32 2.72 -1.78
N GLY A 69 4.02 1.79 -2.38
CA GLY A 69 3.47 0.52 -2.85
C GLY A 69 3.93 -0.66 -2.02
N ILE A 70 3.03 -1.61 -1.82
CA ILE A 70 3.35 -2.88 -1.17
C ILE A 70 3.20 -4.02 -2.18
N THR A 71 4.27 -4.75 -2.42
CA THR A 71 4.23 -5.96 -3.23
C THR A 71 3.90 -7.16 -2.36
N CYS A 72 2.90 -7.94 -2.76
CA CYS A 72 2.56 -9.19 -2.10
C CYS A 72 3.51 -10.30 -2.56
N GLY A 73 4.44 -10.71 -1.68
CA GLY A 73 5.51 -11.64 -2.05
C GLY A 73 5.06 -13.10 -2.16
N ASP A 74 4.00 -13.50 -1.47
CA ASP A 74 3.49 -14.88 -1.43
C ASP A 74 2.06 -15.04 -1.98
N LEU A 75 1.48 -13.95 -2.53
CA LEU A 75 0.14 -13.89 -3.11
C LEU A 75 -0.98 -14.26 -2.11
N THR A 76 -0.71 -14.18 -0.81
CA THR A 76 -1.74 -14.40 0.21
C THR A 76 -2.26 -13.08 0.78
N PRO A 77 -3.57 -12.98 1.11
CA PRO A 77 -4.09 -11.81 1.81
C PRO A 77 -3.37 -11.56 3.15
N GLY A 78 -2.98 -12.61 3.84
CA GLY A 78 -2.25 -12.54 5.11
C GLY A 78 -0.94 -11.77 5.03
N TYR A 79 -0.24 -11.82 3.90
CA TYR A 79 0.99 -11.06 3.70
C TYR A 79 0.78 -9.54 3.81
N LEU A 80 -0.32 -9.04 3.27
CA LEU A 80 -0.68 -7.62 3.34
C LEU A 80 -1.29 -7.27 4.70
N LEU A 81 -2.24 -8.08 5.18
CA LEU A 81 -2.98 -7.81 6.41
C LEU A 81 -2.10 -7.85 7.66
N ASN A 82 -1.05 -8.69 7.69
CA ASN A 82 -0.07 -8.70 8.78
C ASN A 82 0.61 -7.34 9.01
N ARG A 83 0.63 -6.45 8.00
CA ARG A 83 1.27 -5.13 8.12
C ARG A 83 0.48 -4.15 8.99
N PHE A 84 -0.76 -4.46 9.29
CA PHE A 84 -1.64 -3.62 10.09
C PHE A 84 -1.80 -4.15 11.53
N GLN A 85 -1.26 -5.31 11.85
CA GLN A 85 -1.21 -5.82 13.22
C GLN A 85 -0.34 -4.91 14.09
N THR A 86 -0.80 -4.59 15.29
CA THR A 86 -0.15 -3.63 16.21
C THR A 86 1.34 -3.94 16.43
N GLU A 87 1.68 -5.19 16.74
CA GLU A 87 3.05 -5.61 17.05
C GLU A 87 3.87 -5.99 15.78
N SER A 88 3.34 -5.81 14.59
CA SER A 88 4.07 -6.15 13.38
C SER A 88 5.22 -5.17 13.12
N ALA A 89 6.43 -5.67 12.99
CA ALA A 89 7.59 -4.86 12.57
C ALA A 89 7.40 -4.19 11.20
N LYS A 90 6.42 -4.64 10.41
CA LYS A 90 6.07 -4.07 9.11
C LYS A 90 4.96 -3.01 9.19
N ASN A 91 4.42 -2.77 10.37
CA ASN A 91 3.41 -1.75 10.62
C ASN A 91 4.09 -0.38 10.77
N PHE A 92 4.34 0.29 9.66
CA PHE A 92 4.99 1.60 9.68
C PHE A 92 4.01 2.78 9.76
N ILE A 93 2.69 2.51 9.68
CA ILE A 93 1.64 3.52 9.78
C ILE A 93 1.11 3.73 11.20
N ASN A 94 1.60 2.98 12.19
CA ASN A 94 1.17 3.01 13.58
C ASN A 94 -0.33 2.68 13.79
N TYR A 95 -0.95 1.93 12.89
CA TYR A 95 -2.30 1.44 13.10
C TYR A 95 -2.32 0.51 14.32
N SER A 96 -3.29 0.68 15.21
CA SER A 96 -3.44 -0.13 16.42
C SER A 96 -4.93 -0.32 16.72
N ASN A 97 -5.38 -1.57 16.71
CA ASN A 97 -6.75 -1.94 17.00
C ASN A 97 -6.77 -3.36 17.60
N GLU A 98 -7.17 -3.47 18.88
CA GLU A 98 -7.15 -4.73 19.61
C GLU A 98 -8.06 -5.80 18.98
N GLU A 99 -9.22 -5.41 18.44
CA GLU A 99 -10.13 -6.33 17.77
C GLU A 99 -9.54 -6.82 16.44
N TYR A 100 -8.84 -5.95 15.70
CA TYR A 100 -8.09 -6.34 14.51
C TYR A 100 -7.04 -7.41 14.85
N ASP A 101 -6.26 -7.18 15.88
CA ASP A 101 -5.21 -8.12 16.33
C ASP A 101 -5.79 -9.46 16.76
N LYS A 102 -6.92 -9.46 17.45
CA LYS A 102 -7.64 -10.67 17.86
C LYS A 102 -8.13 -11.47 16.64
N ILE A 103 -8.84 -10.83 15.69
CA ILE A 103 -9.32 -11.48 14.47
C ILE A 103 -8.14 -12.00 13.63
N TRP A 104 -7.03 -11.26 13.60
CA TRP A 104 -5.81 -11.72 12.95
C TRP A 104 -5.28 -13.02 13.59
N GLN A 105 -5.24 -13.13 14.91
CA GLN A 105 -4.81 -14.33 15.60
C GLN A 105 -5.75 -15.54 15.31
N GLU A 106 -7.06 -15.32 15.30
CA GLU A 106 -8.05 -16.35 14.92
C GLU A 106 -7.81 -16.84 13.49
N ALA A 107 -7.55 -15.93 12.55
CA ALA A 107 -7.21 -16.26 11.15
C ALA A 107 -5.93 -17.11 11.04
N GLN A 108 -4.95 -16.92 11.94
CA GLN A 108 -3.71 -17.72 11.94
C GLN A 108 -3.91 -19.11 12.55
N GLN A 109 -4.87 -19.28 13.46
CA GLN A 109 -5.10 -20.54 14.16
C GLN A 109 -5.97 -21.51 13.38
N THR A 110 -6.92 -21.02 12.56
CA THR A 110 -7.79 -21.90 11.78
C THR A 110 -7.10 -22.49 10.55
N GLN A 111 -7.35 -23.76 10.28
CA GLN A 111 -6.94 -24.45 9.06
C GLN A 111 -8.05 -24.49 7.99
N ASP A 112 -9.28 -24.17 8.37
CA ASP A 112 -10.38 -24.07 7.41
C ASP A 112 -10.22 -22.81 6.53
N LEU A 113 -10.08 -23.02 5.23
CA LEU A 113 -9.86 -21.94 4.27
C LEU A 113 -11.07 -21.00 4.15
N THR A 114 -12.28 -21.50 4.35
CA THR A 114 -13.49 -20.70 4.27
C THR A 114 -13.60 -19.78 5.47
N GLU A 115 -13.37 -20.32 6.65
CA GLU A 115 -13.35 -19.58 7.91
C GLU A 115 -12.25 -18.51 7.87
N ARG A 116 -11.02 -18.89 7.50
CA ARG A 116 -9.90 -17.94 7.33
C ARG A 116 -10.21 -16.81 6.36
N SER A 117 -10.86 -17.13 5.23
CA SER A 117 -11.30 -16.13 4.27
C SER A 117 -12.34 -15.17 4.88
N GLY A 118 -13.19 -15.67 5.77
CA GLY A 118 -14.13 -14.85 6.54
C GLY A 118 -13.41 -13.84 7.42
N TYR A 119 -12.44 -14.26 8.20
CA TYR A 119 -11.60 -13.37 9.02
C TYR A 119 -10.86 -12.31 8.18
N TYR A 120 -10.26 -12.71 7.07
CA TYR A 120 -9.56 -11.76 6.20
C TYR A 120 -10.49 -10.69 5.60
N LYS A 121 -11.73 -11.03 5.30
CA LYS A 121 -12.74 -10.06 4.86
C LYS A 121 -13.11 -9.08 5.98
N GLN A 122 -13.26 -9.56 7.20
CA GLN A 122 -13.53 -8.71 8.37
C GLN A 122 -12.38 -7.72 8.58
N LEU A 123 -11.11 -8.20 8.57
CA LEU A 123 -9.94 -7.35 8.69
C LEU A 123 -9.87 -6.26 7.62
N GLN A 124 -10.19 -6.59 6.36
CA GLN A 124 -10.25 -5.60 5.28
C GLN A 124 -11.34 -4.54 5.51
N THR A 125 -12.50 -4.96 5.99
CA THR A 125 -13.60 -4.06 6.32
C THR A 125 -13.18 -3.08 7.42
N MET A 126 -12.58 -3.58 8.50
CA MET A 126 -12.07 -2.75 9.59
C MET A 126 -11.08 -1.70 9.12
N LEU A 127 -10.10 -2.08 8.28
CA LEU A 127 -9.12 -1.13 7.74
C LEU A 127 -9.76 0.00 6.92
N CYS A 128 -10.85 -0.30 6.23
CA CYS A 128 -11.59 0.71 5.47
C CYS A 128 -12.42 1.62 6.39
N GLU A 129 -13.11 1.03 7.37
CA GLU A 129 -13.95 1.76 8.33
C GLU A 129 -13.12 2.64 9.25
N ASP A 130 -11.97 2.15 9.72
CA ASP A 130 -11.02 2.91 10.54
C ASP A 130 -10.20 3.93 9.74
N ALA A 131 -10.35 3.97 8.41
CA ALA A 131 -9.54 4.79 7.51
C ALA A 131 -8.02 4.62 7.76
N ALA A 132 -7.58 3.39 8.07
CA ALA A 132 -6.20 3.08 8.41
C ALA A 132 -5.22 3.43 7.28
N SER A 133 -5.69 3.38 6.04
CA SER A 133 -4.94 3.77 4.85
C SER A 133 -5.89 4.06 3.69
N ALA A 134 -5.54 4.98 2.81
CA ALA A 134 -6.23 5.16 1.55
C ALA A 134 -5.72 4.13 0.53
N PHE A 135 -6.52 3.11 0.23
CA PHE A 135 -6.20 2.08 -0.76
C PHE A 135 -6.48 2.61 -2.16
N LEU A 136 -5.43 3.06 -2.86
CA LEU A 136 -5.58 3.85 -4.08
C LEU A 136 -5.81 2.98 -5.32
N GLN A 137 -4.89 2.05 -5.60
CA GLN A 137 -4.93 1.25 -6.83
C GLN A 137 -3.99 0.04 -6.80
N VAL A 138 -4.26 -0.90 -7.68
CA VAL A 138 -3.34 -1.97 -8.06
C VAL A 138 -2.92 -1.70 -9.50
N PRO A 139 -1.67 -1.25 -9.76
CA PRO A 139 -1.24 -0.94 -11.11
C PRO A 139 -1.13 -2.20 -11.97
N ALA A 140 -1.50 -2.09 -13.24
CA ALA A 140 -1.26 -3.14 -14.22
C ALA A 140 0.22 -3.16 -14.61
N ASN A 141 0.90 -4.28 -14.41
CA ASN A 141 2.25 -4.47 -14.89
C ASN A 141 2.25 -4.67 -16.42
N THR A 142 3.02 -3.86 -17.11
CA THR A 142 3.21 -3.97 -18.55
C THR A 142 4.64 -4.41 -18.86
N THR A 143 4.79 -5.33 -19.81
CA THR A 143 6.10 -5.81 -20.26
C THR A 143 6.21 -5.64 -21.76
N ALA A 144 7.23 -4.92 -22.20
CA ALA A 144 7.59 -4.84 -23.61
C ALA A 144 8.57 -5.97 -23.96
N ILE A 145 8.23 -6.78 -24.95
CA ILE A 145 9.08 -7.85 -25.44
C ILE A 145 9.42 -7.65 -26.91
N ASN A 146 10.58 -8.13 -27.35
CA ASN A 146 10.93 -8.13 -28.75
C ASN A 146 9.97 -9.06 -29.52
N LYS A 147 9.42 -8.58 -30.63
CA LYS A 147 8.47 -9.33 -31.48
C LYS A 147 9.03 -10.65 -32.05
N LYS A 148 10.34 -10.84 -32.01
CA LYS A 148 10.99 -12.08 -32.41
C LYS A 148 11.06 -13.13 -31.31
N LEU A 149 10.61 -12.81 -30.10
CA LEU A 149 10.54 -13.75 -28.97
C LEU A 149 9.16 -14.37 -28.87
N ALA A 150 9.13 -15.65 -28.52
CA ALA A 150 7.92 -16.42 -28.20
C ALA A 150 8.09 -17.09 -26.84
N GLY A 151 6.99 -17.52 -26.21
CA GLY A 151 7.00 -18.31 -24.99
C GLY A 151 7.10 -17.51 -23.69
N TYR A 152 7.11 -16.17 -23.74
CA TYR A 152 7.05 -15.35 -22.52
C TYR A 152 5.68 -15.51 -21.85
N GLN A 153 5.70 -15.67 -20.53
CA GLN A 153 4.52 -15.72 -19.68
C GLN A 153 4.56 -14.60 -18.63
N PHE A 154 3.40 -14.08 -18.26
CA PHE A 154 3.29 -13.12 -17.16
C PHE A 154 3.27 -13.87 -15.84
N TYR A 155 4.08 -13.39 -14.89
CA TYR A 155 4.16 -13.93 -13.55
C TYR A 155 3.62 -12.88 -12.55
N PRO A 156 2.84 -13.29 -11.58
CA PRO A 156 2.27 -12.36 -10.60
C PRO A 156 3.26 -11.92 -9.52
N ILE A 157 4.47 -12.49 -9.54
CA ILE A 157 5.56 -12.18 -8.60
C ILE A 157 6.84 -11.85 -9.38
N TYR A 158 7.87 -11.36 -8.70
CA TYR A 158 9.13 -10.94 -9.34
C TYR A 158 9.95 -12.10 -9.95
N VAL A 159 9.75 -13.32 -9.48
CA VAL A 159 10.44 -14.49 -10.04
C VAL A 159 9.80 -14.84 -11.36
N GLN A 160 10.59 -14.85 -12.43
CA GLN A 160 10.16 -15.17 -13.79
C GLN A 160 10.91 -16.36 -14.33
N ASP A 161 10.19 -17.37 -14.81
CA ASP A 161 10.80 -18.50 -15.53
C ASP A 161 10.95 -18.12 -17.01
N MET A 162 12.18 -17.93 -17.43
CA MET A 162 12.52 -17.58 -18.81
C MET A 162 12.88 -18.81 -19.66
N SER A 163 12.79 -20.02 -19.13
CA SER A 163 13.16 -21.26 -19.83
C SER A 163 12.32 -21.55 -21.07
N THR A 164 11.10 -21.02 -21.11
CA THR A 164 10.18 -21.17 -22.25
C THR A 164 10.38 -20.13 -23.36
N VAL A 165 11.19 -19.09 -23.10
CA VAL A 165 11.41 -17.99 -24.05
C VAL A 165 12.42 -18.39 -25.11
N SER A 166 12.04 -18.24 -26.37
CA SER A 166 12.89 -18.58 -27.51
C SER A 166 12.71 -17.60 -28.67
N TYR A 167 13.69 -17.53 -29.54
CA TYR A 167 13.52 -16.79 -30.80
C TYR A 167 12.59 -17.54 -31.75
N MET A 168 11.66 -16.81 -32.33
CA MET A 168 10.86 -17.34 -33.43
C MET A 168 11.77 -17.60 -34.64
N LYS A 169 11.59 -18.73 -35.30
CA LYS A 169 12.30 -19.10 -36.53
C LYS A 169 11.75 -18.32 -37.70
#